data_efa7842e60dfa70859eac78efe8404e1
#
_entry.id   efa7842e60dfa70859eac78efe8404e1
#
_cell.length_a   1.000
_cell.length_b   1.000
_cell.length_c   1.000
_cell.angle_alpha   90.00
_cell.angle_beta   90.00
_cell.angle_gamma   90.00
#
_symmetry.space_group_name_H-M   'P 1'
#
loop_
_entity.id
_entity.type
_entity.pdbx_description
1 polymer ?
#
loop_
_entity_poly.entity_id
_entity_poly.type
_entity_poly.pdbx_seq_one_letter_code
_entity_poly.pdbx_strand_id
1 'polypeptide(L)'
;VEIQEDINLGFVCDLEKKILKNSEYNYQTFLAKDLDKKVLDKFQIKAVKPDTLIVTGLSLFLSNSEKLNVKVVNKDVVLFKAIDQDKNYSESSIINRKSGELVHEITKNIKSENTEKDISFYSCRKI
;
A
#
# COMPACT_ATOMS: atom_id res chain seq x y z
N VAL A 1 -7.78 -18.29 -6.94
CA VAL A 1 -7.98 -18.16 -5.50
C VAL A 1 -9.27 -17.43 -5.22
N GLU A 2 -10.12 -18.06 -4.46
CA GLU A 2 -11.38 -17.44 -4.09
C GLU A 2 -11.20 -16.54 -2.89
N ILE A 3 -11.76 -15.34 -2.99
CA ILE A 3 -11.87 -14.45 -1.83
C ILE A 3 -13.05 -14.94 -1.03
N GLN A 4 -12.79 -15.35 0.18
CA GLN A 4 -13.88 -15.75 1.07
C GLN A 4 -14.75 -14.54 1.37
N GLU A 5 -16.04 -14.76 1.47
CA GLU A 5 -16.97 -13.70 1.79
C GLU A 5 -16.65 -13.08 3.15
N ASP A 6 -17.02 -11.82 3.30
CA ASP A 6 -16.96 -11.10 4.56
C ASP A 6 -15.57 -10.99 5.19
N ILE A 7 -14.53 -10.94 4.37
CA ILE A 7 -13.23 -10.59 4.89
C ILE A 7 -13.29 -9.11 5.29
N ASN A 8 -13.00 -8.86 6.55
CA ASN A 8 -13.00 -7.51 7.09
C ASN A 8 -11.78 -7.38 7.99
N LEU A 9 -10.77 -6.71 7.48
CA LEU A 9 -9.49 -6.58 8.17
C LEU A 9 -9.21 -5.12 8.47
N GLY A 10 -8.91 -4.83 9.73
CA GLY A 10 -8.52 -3.50 10.16
C GLY A 10 -7.15 -3.53 10.81
N PHE A 11 -6.36 -2.50 10.54
CA PHE A 11 -5.01 -2.39 11.05
C PHE A 11 -4.69 -0.98 11.49
N VAL A 12 -3.81 -0.87 12.48
CA VAL A 12 -3.10 0.37 12.80
C VAL A 12 -1.64 0.13 12.51
N CYS A 13 -1.02 1.03 11.76
CA CYS A 13 0.34 0.81 11.26
C CYS A 13 1.27 1.93 11.69
N ASP A 14 2.46 1.56 12.14
CA ASP A 14 3.53 2.48 12.49
C ASP A 14 4.61 2.42 11.42
N LEU A 15 5.03 3.58 10.93
CA LEU A 15 6.08 3.67 9.93
C LEU A 15 7.42 3.30 10.56
N GLU A 16 8.14 2.40 9.90
CA GLU A 16 9.49 2.01 10.32
C GLU A 16 10.56 2.72 9.52
N LYS A 17 10.41 2.74 8.21
CA LYS A 17 11.37 3.40 7.33
C LYS A 17 10.74 3.69 5.97
N LYS A 18 11.36 4.60 5.22
CA LYS A 18 11.04 4.89 3.84
C LYS A 18 12.28 4.78 2.98
N ILE A 19 12.08 4.41 1.72
CA ILE A 19 13.12 4.45 0.71
C ILE A 19 12.62 5.35 -0.41
N LEU A 20 13.40 6.37 -0.76
CA LEU A 20 13.03 7.34 -1.78
C LEU A 20 13.98 7.29 -2.96
N LYS A 21 13.41 7.35 -4.16
CA LYS A 21 14.14 7.54 -5.41
C LYS A 21 13.50 8.69 -6.16
N ASN A 22 14.27 9.76 -6.40
CA ASN A 22 13.84 10.90 -7.19
C ASN A 22 15.07 11.65 -7.70
N SER A 23 14.92 12.91 -8.10
CA SER A 23 16.04 13.72 -8.60
C SER A 23 17.11 14.01 -7.54
N GLU A 24 16.75 13.96 -6.26
CA GLU A 24 17.68 14.23 -5.15
C GLU A 24 18.26 12.96 -4.53
N TYR A 25 17.48 11.88 -4.52
CA TYR A 25 17.84 10.66 -3.82
C TYR A 25 17.86 9.45 -4.76
N ASN A 26 18.80 8.57 -4.55
CA ASN A 26 18.91 7.32 -5.30
C ASN A 26 18.72 6.16 -4.32
N TYR A 27 17.45 5.77 -4.08
CA TYR A 27 17.09 4.73 -3.12
C TYR A 27 17.64 5.01 -1.72
N GLN A 28 17.51 6.26 -1.29
CA GLN A 28 17.95 6.67 0.03
C GLN A 28 16.97 6.19 1.09
N THR A 29 17.50 5.58 2.15
CA THR A 29 16.70 5.10 3.28
C THR A 29 16.58 6.19 4.34
N PHE A 30 15.36 6.41 4.81
CA PHE A 30 15.05 7.33 5.90
C PHE A 30 14.38 6.56 7.02
N LEU A 31 14.89 6.67 8.23
CA LEU A 31 14.28 5.99 9.38
C LEU A 31 13.11 6.81 9.91
N ALA A 32 12.13 6.11 10.46
CA ALA A 32 10.91 6.77 10.97
C ALA A 32 11.20 7.83 12.02
N LYS A 33 12.21 7.59 12.85
CA LYS A 33 12.59 8.56 13.92
C LYS A 33 13.01 9.91 13.36
N ASP A 34 13.40 9.97 12.10
CA ASP A 34 13.85 11.18 11.43
C ASP A 34 12.75 11.84 10.61
N LEU A 35 11.54 11.29 10.65
CA LEU A 35 10.39 11.76 9.88
C LEU A 35 9.29 12.27 10.81
N ASP A 36 8.57 13.30 10.36
CA ASP A 36 7.50 13.90 11.16
C ASP A 36 6.27 13.01 11.29
N LYS A 37 5.90 12.35 10.20
CA LYS A 37 4.69 11.52 10.18
C LYS A 37 5.06 10.06 10.29
N LYS A 38 4.78 9.45 11.44
CA LYS A 38 5.21 8.09 11.78
C LYS A 38 4.09 7.07 11.83
N VAL A 39 2.85 7.52 11.90
CA VAL A 39 1.70 6.61 12.09
C VAL A 39 0.72 6.77 10.96
N LEU A 40 0.29 5.66 10.42
CA LEU A 40 -0.86 5.57 9.54
C LEU A 40 -2.06 5.22 10.42
N ASP A 41 -3.00 6.14 10.56
CA ASP A 41 -4.09 6.02 11.53
C ASP A 41 -4.84 4.70 11.46
N LYS A 42 -5.67 4.56 10.47
CA LYS A 42 -6.46 3.34 10.31
C LYS A 42 -6.47 2.93 8.86
N PHE A 43 -6.29 1.65 8.67
CA PHE A 43 -6.28 1.05 7.37
C PHE A 43 -7.20 -0.15 7.39
N GLN A 44 -8.17 -0.19 6.49
CA GLN A 44 -9.16 -1.25 6.44
C GLN A 44 -9.26 -1.85 5.05
N ILE A 45 -9.42 -3.15 5.02
CA ILE A 45 -9.68 -3.91 3.79
C ILE A 45 -10.96 -4.67 3.99
N LYS A 46 -11.89 -4.52 3.06
CA LYS A 46 -13.17 -5.22 3.09
C LYS A 46 -13.41 -5.90 1.74
N ALA A 47 -13.67 -7.18 1.77
CA ALA A 47 -14.08 -7.93 0.60
C ALA A 47 -15.60 -8.06 0.62
N VAL A 48 -16.26 -7.35 -0.29
CA VAL A 48 -17.72 -7.33 -0.36
C VAL A 48 -18.25 -8.49 -1.19
N LYS A 49 -17.53 -8.81 -2.25
CA LYS A 49 -17.83 -9.91 -3.16
C LYS A 49 -16.53 -10.63 -3.47
N PRO A 50 -16.58 -11.83 -4.06
CA PRO A 50 -15.35 -12.55 -4.39
C PRO A 50 -14.33 -11.76 -5.21
N ASP A 51 -14.81 -10.81 -6.02
CA ASP A 51 -13.96 -10.01 -6.90
C ASP A 51 -13.89 -8.54 -6.52
N THR A 52 -14.50 -8.15 -5.39
CA THR A 52 -14.55 -6.75 -4.99
C THR A 52 -13.79 -6.53 -3.68
N LEU A 53 -12.80 -5.68 -3.74
CA LEU A 53 -11.99 -5.32 -2.58
C LEU A 53 -12.11 -3.81 -2.37
N ILE A 54 -12.52 -3.41 -1.18
CA ILE A 54 -12.60 -2.01 -0.78
C ILE A 54 -11.46 -1.76 0.20
N VAL A 55 -10.65 -0.76 -0.10
CA VAL A 55 -9.52 -0.36 0.74
C VAL A 55 -9.80 1.04 1.27
N THR A 56 -9.64 1.24 2.56
CA THR A 56 -9.80 2.55 3.20
C THR A 56 -8.53 2.86 3.99
N GLY A 57 -8.01 4.04 3.81
CA GLY A 57 -6.73 4.45 4.38
C GLY A 57 -5.63 4.41 3.34
N LEU A 58 -4.39 4.35 3.75
CA LEU A 58 -3.19 4.41 2.91
C LEU A 58 -3.11 5.67 2.05
N SER A 59 -3.95 5.80 1.04
CA SER A 59 -3.98 6.98 0.19
C SER A 59 -5.37 7.20 -0.36
N LEU A 60 -5.62 8.42 -0.82
CA LEU A 60 -6.89 8.74 -1.46
C LEU A 60 -7.05 8.00 -2.79
N PHE A 61 -5.95 7.78 -3.50
CA PHE A 61 -5.99 7.08 -4.78
C PHE A 61 -6.48 5.64 -4.61
N LEU A 62 -5.89 4.90 -3.68
CA LEU A 62 -6.30 3.52 -3.41
C LEU A 62 -7.71 3.47 -2.82
N SER A 63 -8.02 4.39 -1.90
CA SER A 63 -9.33 4.41 -1.25
C SER A 63 -10.48 4.70 -2.22
N ASN A 64 -10.20 5.46 -3.28
CA ASN A 64 -11.21 5.85 -4.26
C ASN A 64 -11.18 5.02 -5.54
N SER A 65 -10.28 4.05 -5.64
CA SER A 65 -10.20 3.20 -6.83
C SER A 65 -11.29 2.14 -6.79
N GLU A 66 -12.25 2.24 -7.71
CA GLU A 66 -13.32 1.25 -7.83
C GLU A 66 -12.80 -0.10 -8.28
N LYS A 67 -11.76 -0.09 -9.11
CA LYS A 67 -11.14 -1.32 -9.61
C LYS A 67 -9.67 -1.29 -9.31
N LEU A 68 -9.23 -2.25 -8.52
CA LEU A 68 -7.82 -2.49 -8.33
C LEU A 68 -7.33 -3.41 -9.44
N ASN A 69 -6.20 -3.08 -10.06
CA ASN A 69 -5.66 -3.84 -11.19
C ASN A 69 -5.17 -5.22 -10.77
N VAL A 70 -4.62 -5.31 -9.58
CA VAL A 70 -4.13 -6.56 -9.02
C VAL A 70 -4.71 -6.69 -7.62
N LYS A 71 -5.29 -7.85 -7.34
CA LYS A 71 -5.84 -8.18 -6.03
C LYS A 71 -5.50 -9.62 -5.72
N VAL A 72 -4.88 -9.84 -4.58
CA VAL A 72 -4.65 -11.19 -4.05
C VAL A 72 -5.00 -11.16 -2.58
N VAL A 73 -5.92 -12.01 -2.17
CA VAL A 73 -6.30 -12.12 -0.76
C VAL A 73 -6.28 -13.60 -0.39
N ASN A 74 -5.46 -13.95 0.57
CA ASN A 74 -5.44 -15.29 1.13
C ASN A 74 -5.13 -15.20 2.63
N LYS A 75 -4.96 -16.34 3.28
CA LYS A 75 -4.71 -16.37 4.73
C LYS A 75 -3.37 -15.77 5.14
N ASP A 76 -2.43 -15.66 4.23
CA ASP A 76 -1.07 -15.22 4.53
C ASP A 76 -0.80 -13.78 4.09
N VAL A 77 -1.40 -13.35 2.98
CA VAL A 77 -1.04 -12.09 2.33
C VAL A 77 -2.28 -11.41 1.78
N VAL A 78 -2.29 -10.08 1.84
CA VAL A 78 -3.20 -9.25 1.03
C VAL A 78 -2.32 -8.35 0.18
N LEU A 79 -2.52 -8.42 -1.14
CA LEU A 79 -1.84 -7.58 -2.12
C LEU A 79 -2.88 -6.84 -2.94
N PHE A 80 -2.70 -5.56 -3.14
CA PHE A 80 -3.54 -4.79 -4.05
C PHE A 80 -2.72 -3.71 -4.74
N LYS A 81 -3.11 -3.42 -5.98
CA LYS A 81 -2.41 -2.45 -6.82
C LYS A 81 -3.41 -1.72 -7.70
N ALA A 82 -3.24 -0.41 -7.82
CA ALA A 82 -4.00 0.43 -8.73
C ALA A 82 -3.05 1.24 -9.60
N ILE A 83 -3.40 1.39 -10.87
CA ILE A 83 -2.60 2.12 -11.85
C ILE A 83 -3.46 3.19 -12.49
N ASP A 84 -2.93 4.41 -12.58
CA ASP A 84 -3.51 5.49 -13.37
C ASP A 84 -2.57 5.77 -14.54
N GLN A 85 -2.90 5.22 -15.70
CA GLN A 85 -2.06 5.33 -16.88
C GLN A 85 -1.94 6.76 -17.41
N ASP A 86 -3.00 7.54 -17.27
CA ASP A 86 -3.01 8.92 -17.75
C ASP A 86 -2.04 9.79 -16.96
N LYS A 87 -1.88 9.50 -15.69
CA LYS A 87 -0.99 10.24 -14.80
C LYS A 87 0.38 9.58 -14.62
N ASN A 88 0.63 8.47 -15.32
CA ASN A 88 1.87 7.68 -15.13
C ASN A 88 2.14 7.37 -13.67
N TYR A 89 1.11 6.89 -12.98
CA TYR A 89 1.10 6.74 -11.53
C TYR A 89 0.61 5.35 -11.16
N SER A 90 1.26 4.74 -10.19
CA SER A 90 0.74 3.50 -9.61
C SER A 90 1.00 3.47 -8.12
N GLU A 91 0.10 2.80 -7.40
CA GLU A 91 0.28 2.47 -6.00
C GLU A 91 0.05 1.00 -5.80
N SER A 92 0.85 0.40 -4.96
CA SER A 92 0.68 -0.99 -4.57
C SER A 92 0.92 -1.13 -3.08
N SER A 93 0.30 -2.14 -2.51
CA SER A 93 0.48 -2.45 -1.10
C SER A 93 0.42 -3.95 -0.91
N ILE A 94 1.31 -4.44 -0.08
CA ILE A 94 1.29 -5.84 0.32
C ILE A 94 1.40 -5.89 1.84
N ILE A 95 0.49 -6.63 2.47
CA ILE A 95 0.56 -6.86 3.91
C ILE A 95 0.67 -8.35 4.18
N ASN A 96 1.64 -8.70 5.03
CA ASN A 96 1.79 -10.04 5.54
C ASN A 96 0.87 -10.18 6.75
N ARG A 97 -0.16 -11.02 6.62
CA ARG A 97 -1.18 -11.14 7.66
C ARG A 97 -0.67 -11.82 8.93
N LYS A 98 0.42 -12.54 8.83
CA LYS A 98 1.01 -13.22 9.98
C LYS A 98 1.95 -12.32 10.76
N SER A 99 2.83 -11.60 10.07
CA SER A 99 3.82 -10.74 10.72
C SER A 99 3.32 -9.32 10.96
N GLY A 100 2.33 -8.87 10.19
CA GLY A 100 1.86 -7.49 10.25
C GLY A 100 2.72 -6.51 9.44
N GLU A 101 3.70 -7.00 8.69
CA GLU A 101 4.52 -6.11 7.86
C GLU A 101 3.73 -5.65 6.66
N LEU A 102 3.74 -4.33 6.44
CA LEU A 102 3.10 -3.69 5.30
C LEU A 102 4.15 -2.94 4.50
N VAL A 103 4.19 -3.18 3.19
CA VAL A 103 5.01 -2.40 2.27
C VAL A 103 4.07 -1.67 1.31
N HIS A 104 4.19 -0.35 1.27
CA HIS A 104 3.39 0.52 0.41
C HIS A 104 4.32 1.24 -0.55
N GLU A 105 4.09 1.09 -1.85
CA GLU A 105 4.93 1.68 -2.87
C GLU A 105 4.11 2.60 -3.77
N ILE A 106 4.61 3.82 -3.96
CA ILE A 106 4.09 4.77 -4.94
C ILE A 106 5.14 4.91 -6.02
N THR A 107 4.74 4.77 -7.28
CA THR A 107 5.61 4.99 -8.42
C THR A 107 5.02 6.08 -9.32
N LYS A 108 5.81 7.09 -9.62
CA LYS A 108 5.44 8.20 -10.50
C LYS A 108 6.34 8.22 -11.72
N ASN A 109 5.85 8.81 -12.81
CA ASN A 109 6.60 8.95 -14.06
C ASN A 109 7.07 7.61 -14.60
N ILE A 110 6.18 6.62 -14.59
CA ILE A 110 6.52 5.22 -14.93
C ILE A 110 7.14 5.10 -16.32
N LYS A 111 6.70 5.93 -17.27
CA LYS A 111 7.18 5.88 -18.66
C LYS A 111 8.38 6.76 -18.93
N SER A 112 8.92 7.38 -17.91
CA SER A 112 10.03 8.33 -18.03
C SER A 112 11.31 7.73 -17.47
N GLU A 113 12.45 8.25 -17.92
CA GLU A 113 13.75 7.92 -17.32
C GLU A 113 13.86 8.45 -15.90
N ASN A 114 13.01 9.41 -15.55
CA ASN A 114 12.97 10.02 -14.22
C ASN A 114 11.90 9.40 -13.32
N THR A 115 11.76 8.09 -13.36
CA THR A 115 10.83 7.39 -12.50
C THR A 115 11.12 7.70 -11.03
N GLU A 116 10.09 8.08 -10.29
CA GLU A 116 10.20 8.35 -8.86
C GLU A 116 9.51 7.26 -8.08
N LYS A 117 10.11 6.86 -6.96
CA LYS A 117 9.56 5.84 -6.09
C LYS A 117 9.56 6.29 -4.63
N ASP A 118 8.48 6.00 -3.94
CA ASP A 118 8.33 6.21 -2.50
C ASP A 118 7.87 4.89 -1.92
N ILE A 119 8.76 4.19 -1.23
CA ILE A 119 8.49 2.88 -0.65
C ILE A 119 8.48 3.03 0.85
N SER A 120 7.34 2.75 1.47
CA SER A 120 7.16 2.87 2.92
C SER A 120 6.98 1.50 3.55
N PHE A 121 7.68 1.27 4.65
CA PHE A 121 7.61 0.02 5.41
C PHE A 121 6.97 0.29 6.75
N TYR A 122 5.89 -0.42 7.03
CA TYR A 122 5.11 -0.28 8.25
C TYR A 122 5.06 -1.58 9.03
N SER A 123 4.96 -1.45 10.34
CA SER A 123 4.59 -2.54 11.23
C SER A 123 3.16 -2.33 11.67
N CYS A 124 2.29 -3.28 11.37
CA CYS A 124 0.86 -3.15 11.59
C CYS A 124 0.38 -4.14 12.64
N ARG A 125 -0.64 -3.74 13.39
CA ARG A 125 -1.34 -4.63 14.30
C ARG A 125 -2.84 -4.58 14.00
N LYS A 126 -3.50 -5.68 14.18
CA LYS A 126 -4.95 -5.76 13.98
C LYS A 126 -5.68 -4.94 15.02
N ILE A 127 -6.74 -4.31 14.57
CA ILE A 127 -7.67 -3.62 15.44
C ILE A 127 -8.65 -4.64 16.02
#